data_3de9f1e638c8cc0b33b293fc4338e554
#
_entry.id   3de9f1e638c8cc0b33b293fc4338e554
#
_cell.length_a   1.000
_cell.length_b   1.000
_cell.length_c   1.000
_cell.angle_alpha   90.00
_cell.angle_beta   90.00
_cell.angle_gamma   90.00
#
_symmetry.space_group_name_H-M   'P 1'
#
loop_
_entity.id
_entity.type
_entity.pdbx_description
1 polymer ?
#
loop_
_entity_poly.entity_id
_entity_poly.type
_entity_poly.pdbx_seq_one_letter_code
_entity_poly.pdbx_strand_id
1 'polypeptide(L)'
;EDDGQWMVHLADMPASSEPREMIISGRDITTGQYTNTIVISDVQVGEVWLGGGQSNMQRPLSGDCDAAAAISDAAEHNLRFFNVTANGGNVASTVWEVSGAGSASNMSAVHFYFGRHLAKNMSDVPIGLITSAVSATAIERWATCAGSGRLYEGQIVPLQPYALRGVTWYQGEWDARGSQDSSKYYDQLPCLIGEWRADWGQGAFPFYVVQMPKMGIGSIHIVRDAELQTTLADPQVEMIVTIDQPGSDVHPPCKEPFGI
;
A
#
# COMPACT_ATOMS: atom_id res chain seq x y z
N GLU A 1 -14.79 26.52 13.69
CA GLU A 1 -13.76 27.41 13.12
C GLU A 1 -13.36 26.82 11.79
N ASP A 2 -13.34 27.68 10.76
CA ASP A 2 -12.90 27.27 9.43
C ASP A 2 -11.38 27.17 9.46
N ASP A 3 -10.85 25.95 9.46
CA ASP A 3 -9.41 25.67 9.51
C ASP A 3 -8.74 25.86 8.12
N GLY A 4 -9.50 26.32 7.13
CA GLY A 4 -9.06 26.50 5.75
C GLY A 4 -8.95 25.18 4.97
N GLN A 5 -9.39 24.07 5.54
CA GLN A 5 -9.43 22.77 4.85
C GLN A 5 -10.78 22.61 4.11
N TRP A 6 -10.73 21.99 2.98
CA TRP A 6 -11.92 21.65 2.22
C TRP A 6 -11.79 20.27 1.60
N MET A 7 -12.93 19.63 1.41
CA MET A 7 -13.01 18.31 0.77
C MET A 7 -14.19 18.30 -0.20
N VAL A 8 -14.00 17.65 -1.33
CA VAL A 8 -15.07 17.41 -2.31
C VAL A 8 -15.14 15.91 -2.57
N HIS A 9 -16.31 15.33 -2.34
CA HIS A 9 -16.60 13.99 -2.76
C HIS A 9 -17.11 14.02 -4.20
N LEU A 10 -16.39 13.33 -5.10
CA LEU A 10 -16.82 13.15 -6.46
C LEU A 10 -17.86 12.00 -6.51
N ALA A 11 -18.79 12.09 -7.45
CA ALA A 11 -19.67 10.96 -7.73
C ALA A 11 -18.85 9.77 -8.27
N ASP A 12 -19.35 8.56 -8.05
CA ASP A 12 -18.75 7.35 -8.59
C ASP A 12 -18.58 7.46 -10.11
N MET A 13 -17.41 7.10 -10.59
CA MET A 13 -17.05 7.14 -11.99
C MET A 13 -16.65 5.74 -12.46
N PRO A 14 -17.06 5.31 -13.67
CA PRO A 14 -16.56 4.07 -14.24
C PRO A 14 -15.05 4.15 -14.47
N ALA A 15 -14.36 3.03 -14.33
CA ALA A 15 -12.94 2.92 -14.65
C ALA A 15 -12.68 3.39 -16.10
N SER A 16 -11.57 4.09 -16.30
CA SER A 16 -11.21 4.63 -17.62
C SER A 16 -9.70 4.87 -17.69
N SER A 17 -9.07 4.29 -18.71
CA SER A 17 -7.68 4.54 -19.09
C SER A 17 -7.51 5.82 -19.92
N GLU A 18 -8.60 6.45 -20.35
CA GLU A 18 -8.54 7.72 -21.08
C GLU A 18 -8.05 8.83 -20.15
N PRO A 19 -6.91 9.48 -20.46
CA PRO A 19 -6.41 10.60 -19.67
C PRO A 19 -7.38 11.79 -19.69
N ARG A 20 -7.63 12.36 -18.53
CA ARG A 20 -8.52 13.51 -18.35
C ARG A 20 -7.80 14.64 -17.63
N GLU A 21 -8.34 15.83 -17.75
CA GLU A 21 -7.97 16.96 -16.90
C GLU A 21 -8.95 17.08 -15.74
N MET A 22 -8.40 17.28 -14.53
CA MET A 22 -9.16 17.70 -13.37
C MET A 22 -8.87 19.17 -13.11
N ILE A 23 -9.92 20.00 -13.13
CA ILE A 23 -9.81 21.43 -12.91
C ILE A 23 -10.44 21.75 -11.55
N ILE A 24 -9.65 22.33 -10.66
CA ILE A 24 -10.07 22.76 -9.33
C ILE A 24 -10.00 24.28 -9.28
N SER A 25 -11.13 24.94 -9.01
CA SER A 25 -11.21 26.41 -8.96
C SER A 25 -11.94 26.88 -7.72
N GLY A 26 -11.40 27.84 -7.02
CA GLY A 26 -12.12 28.60 -6.01
C GLY A 26 -13.08 29.56 -6.67
N ARG A 27 -14.29 29.76 -6.11
CA ARG A 27 -15.24 30.77 -6.53
C ARG A 27 -15.41 31.81 -5.44
N ASP A 28 -15.07 33.05 -5.75
CA ASP A 28 -15.37 34.19 -4.88
C ASP A 28 -16.89 34.36 -4.77
N ILE A 29 -17.44 34.25 -3.57
CA ILE A 29 -18.89 34.31 -3.33
C ILE A 29 -19.48 35.71 -3.52
N THR A 30 -18.65 36.74 -3.43
CA THR A 30 -19.08 38.16 -3.58
C THR A 30 -19.10 38.58 -5.03
N THR A 31 -18.04 38.27 -5.78
CA THR A 31 -17.88 38.68 -7.17
C THR A 31 -18.36 37.63 -8.17
N GLY A 32 -18.52 36.39 -7.75
CA GLY A 32 -18.83 35.23 -8.60
C GLY A 32 -17.69 34.81 -9.52
N GLN A 33 -16.51 35.41 -9.40
CA GLN A 33 -15.35 35.11 -10.24
C GLN A 33 -14.67 33.84 -9.77
N TYR A 34 -14.18 33.05 -10.73
CA TYR A 34 -13.33 31.89 -10.44
C TYR A 34 -11.88 32.35 -10.29
N THR A 35 -11.22 31.90 -9.23
CA THR A 35 -9.83 32.23 -8.87
C THR A 35 -9.06 30.99 -8.48
N ASN A 36 -7.74 31.08 -8.43
CA ASN A 36 -6.86 30.01 -7.94
C ASN A 36 -7.12 28.67 -8.66
N THR A 37 -7.18 28.68 -9.98
CA THR A 37 -7.41 27.48 -10.77
C THR A 37 -6.17 26.60 -10.76
N ILE A 38 -6.34 25.33 -10.35
CA ILE A 38 -5.35 24.27 -10.44
C ILE A 38 -5.81 23.30 -11.53
N VAL A 39 -4.93 22.98 -12.46
CA VAL A 39 -5.18 21.98 -13.49
C VAL A 39 -4.26 20.79 -13.24
N ILE A 40 -4.86 19.62 -13.06
CA ILE A 40 -4.15 18.34 -12.95
C ILE A 40 -4.45 17.57 -14.24
N SER A 41 -3.42 17.35 -15.05
CA SER A 41 -3.51 16.60 -16.29
C SER A 41 -3.23 15.11 -16.07
N ASP A 42 -3.58 14.30 -17.07
CA ASP A 42 -3.32 12.86 -17.10
C ASP A 42 -3.96 12.09 -15.92
N VAL A 43 -5.18 12.49 -15.53
CA VAL A 43 -5.97 11.82 -14.50
C VAL A 43 -6.68 10.61 -15.11
N GLN A 44 -6.51 9.45 -14.51
CA GLN A 44 -7.22 8.21 -14.86
C GLN A 44 -8.15 7.79 -13.72
N VAL A 45 -9.18 7.02 -14.03
CA VAL A 45 -10.09 6.44 -13.04
C VAL A 45 -9.87 4.94 -13.01
N GLY A 46 -9.50 4.41 -11.84
CA GLY A 46 -9.17 3.00 -11.71
C GLY A 46 -9.16 2.53 -10.25
N GLU A 47 -8.51 1.42 -9.99
CA GLU A 47 -8.33 0.90 -8.64
C GLU A 47 -7.02 1.41 -8.03
N VAL A 48 -7.06 1.85 -6.78
CA VAL A 48 -5.87 2.26 -6.03
C VAL A 48 -5.67 1.34 -4.84
N TRP A 49 -4.47 0.79 -4.72
CA TRP A 49 -4.07 -0.12 -3.66
C TRP A 49 -2.94 0.46 -2.83
N LEU A 50 -3.00 0.28 -1.51
CA LEU A 50 -1.95 0.71 -0.59
C LEU A 50 -1.12 -0.51 -0.15
N GLY A 51 0.17 -0.50 -0.45
CA GLY A 51 1.14 -1.47 0.05
C GLY A 51 1.84 -0.94 1.30
N GLY A 52 1.56 -1.58 2.44
CA GLY A 52 2.14 -1.23 3.74
C GLY A 52 3.00 -2.33 4.34
N GLY A 53 3.91 -1.97 5.25
CA GLY A 53 4.69 -2.96 5.97
C GLY A 53 6.15 -2.61 6.22
N GLN A 54 7.03 -3.61 6.19
CA GLN A 54 8.45 -3.41 6.47
C GLN A 54 9.36 -3.84 5.30
N SER A 55 10.57 -4.30 5.60
CA SER A 55 11.62 -4.55 4.61
C SER A 55 11.21 -5.42 3.43
N ASN A 56 10.41 -6.45 3.63
CA ASN A 56 9.94 -7.29 2.54
C ASN A 56 8.97 -6.57 1.60
N MET A 57 8.12 -5.67 2.12
CA MET A 57 7.32 -4.76 1.30
C MET A 57 8.17 -3.61 0.72
N GLN A 58 9.22 -3.16 1.43
CA GLN A 58 10.05 -2.05 1.01
C GLN A 58 11.02 -2.40 -0.13
N ARG A 59 11.48 -3.66 -0.23
CA ARG A 59 12.53 -4.05 -1.19
C ARG A 59 12.16 -3.67 -2.62
N PRO A 60 13.05 -2.92 -3.31
CA PRO A 60 12.77 -2.44 -4.66
C PRO A 60 12.84 -3.58 -5.69
N LEU A 61 12.10 -3.43 -6.78
CA LEU A 61 12.08 -4.38 -7.90
C LEU A 61 13.46 -4.62 -8.49
N SER A 62 14.33 -3.60 -8.50
CA SER A 62 15.73 -3.74 -8.96
C SER A 62 16.57 -4.75 -8.16
N GLY A 63 16.12 -5.13 -6.97
CA GLY A 63 16.76 -6.16 -6.12
C GLY A 63 16.12 -7.53 -6.19
N ASP A 64 15.13 -7.72 -7.05
CA ASP A 64 14.44 -9.01 -7.24
C ASP A 64 15.24 -9.96 -8.16
N CYS A 65 15.02 -11.26 -8.03
CA CYS A 65 15.71 -12.26 -8.85
C CYS A 65 15.38 -12.14 -10.34
N ASP A 66 14.17 -11.69 -10.69
CA ASP A 66 13.68 -11.53 -12.06
C ASP A 66 13.57 -10.05 -12.47
N ALA A 67 14.28 -9.17 -11.75
CA ALA A 67 14.22 -7.71 -11.92
C ALA A 67 14.35 -7.26 -13.38
N ALA A 68 15.28 -7.83 -14.13
CA ALA A 68 15.56 -7.39 -15.50
C ALA A 68 14.35 -7.59 -16.43
N ALA A 69 13.70 -8.74 -16.36
CA ALA A 69 12.50 -9.03 -17.14
C ALA A 69 11.32 -8.16 -16.70
N ALA A 70 11.08 -8.07 -15.39
CA ALA A 70 9.97 -7.32 -14.82
C ALA A 70 10.09 -5.80 -15.09
N ILE A 71 11.31 -5.23 -15.04
CA ILE A 71 11.55 -3.82 -15.35
C ILE A 71 11.39 -3.55 -16.85
N SER A 72 11.79 -4.48 -17.72
CA SER A 72 11.69 -4.28 -19.16
C SER A 72 10.26 -4.26 -19.67
N ASP A 73 9.35 -5.04 -19.05
CA ASP A 73 7.93 -5.10 -19.42
C ASP A 73 7.05 -4.10 -18.66
N ALA A 74 7.62 -3.34 -17.73
CA ALA A 74 6.85 -2.47 -16.84
C ALA A 74 5.99 -1.42 -17.57
N ALA A 75 6.46 -0.91 -18.69
CA ALA A 75 5.73 0.07 -19.50
C ALA A 75 4.54 -0.52 -20.28
N GLU A 76 4.44 -1.85 -20.38
CA GLU A 76 3.34 -2.54 -21.07
C GLU A 76 2.06 -2.61 -20.22
N HIS A 77 2.18 -2.25 -18.93
CA HIS A 77 1.09 -2.32 -17.96
C HIS A 77 0.58 -0.92 -17.60
N ASN A 78 -0.74 -0.74 -17.59
CA ASN A 78 -1.35 0.52 -17.15
C ASN A 78 -1.30 0.66 -15.63
N LEU A 79 -0.09 0.88 -15.11
CA LEU A 79 0.19 1.10 -13.71
C LEU A 79 0.64 2.55 -13.46
N ARG A 80 0.31 3.05 -12.27
CA ARG A 80 0.79 4.31 -11.72
C ARG A 80 1.37 4.05 -10.33
N PHE A 81 2.47 4.72 -10.00
CA PHE A 81 3.18 4.55 -8.74
C PHE A 81 3.19 5.84 -7.93
N PHE A 82 2.82 5.72 -6.66
CA PHE A 82 3.00 6.76 -5.64
C PHE A 82 3.89 6.18 -4.54
N ASN A 83 5.20 6.30 -4.71
CA ASN A 83 6.17 5.60 -3.89
C ASN A 83 6.67 6.46 -2.73
N VAL A 84 5.91 6.50 -1.62
CA VAL A 84 6.26 7.20 -0.37
C VAL A 84 7.57 6.66 0.21
N THR A 85 7.78 5.35 0.14
CA THR A 85 8.98 4.67 0.61
C THR A 85 10.25 5.20 -0.06
N ALA A 86 10.27 5.27 -1.37
CA ALA A 86 11.43 5.78 -2.13
C ALA A 86 11.68 7.28 -1.88
N ASN A 87 10.65 8.01 -1.47
CA ASN A 87 10.74 9.43 -1.12
C ASN A 87 11.01 9.67 0.39
N GLY A 88 11.62 8.72 1.07
CA GLY A 88 11.99 8.83 2.48
C GLY A 88 10.82 8.93 3.46
N GLY A 89 9.62 8.51 3.04
CA GLY A 89 8.40 8.58 3.83
C GLY A 89 7.67 9.93 3.76
N ASN A 90 8.07 10.82 2.87
CA ASN A 90 7.45 12.14 2.73
C ASN A 90 6.28 12.10 1.73
N VAL A 91 5.06 11.96 2.23
CA VAL A 91 3.84 11.94 1.41
C VAL A 91 3.65 13.26 0.66
N ALA A 92 3.85 14.40 1.31
CA ALA A 92 3.58 15.72 0.74
C ALA A 92 4.44 16.06 -0.48
N SER A 93 5.63 15.46 -0.61
CA SER A 93 6.52 15.67 -1.75
C SER A 93 6.56 14.47 -2.71
N THR A 94 5.79 13.42 -2.45
CA THR A 94 5.66 12.28 -3.36
C THR A 94 4.71 12.63 -4.52
N VAL A 95 5.04 12.16 -5.70
CA VAL A 95 4.23 12.37 -6.90
C VAL A 95 3.86 11.05 -7.57
N TRP A 96 2.75 11.06 -8.32
CA TRP A 96 2.39 9.93 -9.15
C TRP A 96 3.31 9.83 -10.37
N GLU A 97 3.81 8.63 -10.62
CA GLU A 97 4.66 8.31 -11.78
C GLU A 97 4.00 7.25 -12.66
N VAL A 98 4.11 7.42 -13.96
CA VAL A 98 3.71 6.38 -14.93
C VAL A 98 4.67 5.21 -14.84
N SER A 99 4.15 3.99 -14.94
CA SER A 99 4.96 2.78 -14.98
C SER A 99 5.91 2.78 -16.19
N GLY A 100 7.16 2.50 -15.92
CA GLY A 100 8.22 2.38 -16.91
C GLY A 100 9.50 1.89 -16.23
N ALA A 101 10.53 1.62 -16.98
CA ALA A 101 11.76 1.02 -16.45
C ALA A 101 12.38 1.82 -15.29
N GLY A 102 12.35 3.15 -15.38
CA GLY A 102 12.91 4.04 -14.34
C GLY A 102 12.09 4.02 -13.05
N SER A 103 10.79 4.24 -13.13
CA SER A 103 9.89 4.29 -11.97
C SER A 103 9.70 2.91 -11.34
N ALA A 104 9.55 1.85 -12.16
CA ALA A 104 9.36 0.49 -11.68
C ALA A 104 10.58 -0.07 -10.92
N SER A 105 11.80 0.30 -11.31
CA SER A 105 13.01 -0.20 -10.67
C SER A 105 13.09 0.09 -9.17
N ASN A 106 12.51 1.21 -8.73
CA ASN A 106 12.48 1.66 -7.34
C ASN A 106 11.18 1.29 -6.62
N MET A 107 10.19 0.76 -7.33
CA MET A 107 8.93 0.33 -6.74
C MET A 107 9.13 -0.94 -5.90
N SER A 108 8.29 -1.13 -4.85
CA SER A 108 8.22 -2.40 -4.13
C SER A 108 8.06 -3.58 -5.08
N ALA A 109 8.92 -4.58 -5.01
CA ALA A 109 8.82 -5.75 -5.87
C ALA A 109 7.50 -6.50 -5.67
N VAL A 110 7.12 -6.78 -4.41
CA VAL A 110 5.85 -7.46 -4.09
C VAL A 110 4.66 -6.68 -4.62
N HIS A 111 4.63 -5.37 -4.36
CA HIS A 111 3.51 -4.54 -4.75
C HIS A 111 3.45 -4.31 -6.27
N PHE A 112 4.60 -4.25 -6.96
CA PHE A 112 4.68 -4.24 -8.41
C PHE A 112 4.07 -5.51 -9.03
N TYR A 113 4.48 -6.69 -8.55
CA TYR A 113 3.94 -7.96 -9.05
C TYR A 113 2.44 -8.08 -8.82
N PHE A 114 1.95 -7.65 -7.65
CA PHE A 114 0.53 -7.56 -7.36
C PHE A 114 -0.21 -6.69 -8.39
N GLY A 115 0.25 -5.46 -8.61
CA GLY A 115 -0.36 -4.55 -9.58
C GLY A 115 -0.27 -5.06 -11.01
N ARG A 116 0.87 -5.67 -11.40
CA ARG A 116 1.04 -6.30 -12.70
C ARG A 116 0.06 -7.46 -12.92
N HIS A 117 -0.15 -8.28 -11.89
CA HIS A 117 -1.12 -9.37 -11.95
C HIS A 117 -2.55 -8.83 -12.13
N LEU A 118 -2.94 -7.82 -11.37
CA LEU A 118 -4.23 -7.15 -11.54
C LEU A 118 -4.39 -6.58 -12.95
N ALA A 119 -3.42 -5.81 -13.43
CA ALA A 119 -3.47 -5.19 -14.76
C ALA A 119 -3.60 -6.22 -15.89
N LYS A 120 -2.98 -7.39 -15.77
CA LYS A 120 -3.12 -8.50 -16.74
C LYS A 120 -4.52 -9.11 -16.73
N ASN A 121 -5.21 -9.11 -15.60
CA ASN A 121 -6.54 -9.70 -15.45
C ASN A 121 -7.69 -8.68 -15.58
N MET A 122 -7.38 -7.38 -15.52
CA MET A 122 -8.31 -6.26 -15.56
C MET A 122 -7.86 -5.24 -16.60
N SER A 123 -7.76 -5.65 -17.86
CA SER A 123 -7.09 -4.92 -18.95
C SER A 123 -7.57 -3.47 -19.18
N ASP A 124 -8.81 -3.17 -18.81
CA ASP A 124 -9.43 -1.84 -19.03
C ASP A 124 -9.44 -0.96 -17.76
N VAL A 125 -8.89 -1.47 -16.65
CA VAL A 125 -8.87 -0.78 -15.36
C VAL A 125 -7.46 -0.31 -15.06
N PRO A 126 -7.19 1.01 -14.99
CA PRO A 126 -5.94 1.54 -14.48
C PRO A 126 -5.69 1.11 -13.04
N ILE A 127 -4.44 0.76 -12.71
CA ILE A 127 -4.07 0.35 -11.34
C ILE A 127 -3.08 1.36 -10.76
N GLY A 128 -3.48 2.01 -9.68
CA GLY A 128 -2.62 2.88 -8.89
C GLY A 128 -2.04 2.13 -7.68
N LEU A 129 -0.73 2.22 -7.48
CA LEU A 129 -0.03 1.56 -6.38
C LEU A 129 0.64 2.61 -5.49
N ILE A 130 0.11 2.78 -4.27
CA ILE A 130 0.72 3.59 -3.23
C ILE A 130 1.57 2.66 -2.37
N THR A 131 2.88 2.92 -2.23
CA THR A 131 3.74 2.12 -1.36
C THR A 131 4.27 2.95 -0.20
N SER A 132 3.97 2.51 1.02
CA SER A 132 4.48 3.08 2.27
C SER A 132 4.97 1.95 3.18
N ALA A 133 6.28 1.73 3.21
CA ALA A 133 6.91 0.66 3.97
C ALA A 133 8.24 1.12 4.57
N VAL A 134 8.55 0.69 5.79
CA VAL A 134 9.77 1.07 6.51
C VAL A 134 10.43 -0.17 7.13
N SER A 135 11.66 -0.45 6.72
CA SER A 135 12.44 -1.59 7.22
C SER A 135 12.60 -1.59 8.73
N ALA A 136 12.63 -2.79 9.30
CA ALA A 136 12.89 -3.02 10.72
C ALA A 136 11.92 -2.27 11.66
N THR A 137 10.63 -2.28 11.33
CA THR A 137 9.59 -1.65 12.13
C THR A 137 8.59 -2.65 12.68
N ALA A 138 8.24 -2.50 13.96
CA ALA A 138 7.16 -3.24 14.59
C ALA A 138 5.80 -2.70 14.15
N ILE A 139 4.78 -3.55 14.21
CA ILE A 139 3.39 -3.21 13.86
C ILE A 139 2.85 -2.04 14.69
N GLU A 140 3.27 -1.91 15.96
CA GLU A 140 2.87 -0.82 16.87
C GLU A 140 3.16 0.58 16.33
N ARG A 141 4.01 0.73 15.33
CA ARG A 141 4.31 2.01 14.70
C ARG A 141 3.32 2.40 13.61
N TRP A 142 2.50 1.45 13.15
CA TRP A 142 1.60 1.59 12.02
C TRP A 142 0.13 1.78 12.40
N ALA A 143 -0.18 1.79 13.70
CA ALA A 143 -1.50 2.08 14.23
C ALA A 143 -1.39 2.65 15.65
N THR A 144 -2.25 3.61 16.02
CA THR A 144 -2.23 4.22 17.37
C THR A 144 -2.81 3.28 18.41
N CYS A 145 -3.82 2.51 18.03
CA CYS A 145 -4.41 1.48 18.88
C CYS A 145 -3.46 0.28 19.13
N ALA A 146 -2.50 0.04 18.22
CA ALA A 146 -1.47 -0.99 18.38
C ALA A 146 -0.28 -0.54 19.23
N GLY A 147 -0.06 0.79 19.34
CA GLY A 147 1.07 1.34 20.09
C GLY A 147 1.38 2.81 19.80
N SER A 148 2.59 3.09 19.31
CA SER A 148 3.04 4.48 19.13
C SER A 148 2.41 5.22 17.94
N GLY A 149 1.92 4.51 16.93
CA GLY A 149 1.31 5.08 15.72
C GLY A 149 2.19 6.03 14.90
N ARG A 150 3.48 6.12 15.19
CA ARG A 150 4.34 7.17 14.61
C ARG A 150 4.45 7.13 13.08
N LEU A 151 4.45 5.95 12.48
CA LEU A 151 4.46 5.80 11.02
C LEU A 151 3.05 5.97 10.45
N TYR A 152 2.03 5.57 11.20
CA TYR A 152 0.66 5.83 10.85
C TYR A 152 0.40 7.34 10.69
N GLU A 153 0.70 8.13 11.72
CA GLU A 153 0.53 9.58 11.70
C GLU A 153 1.36 10.26 10.58
N GLY A 154 2.59 9.79 10.35
CA GLY A 154 3.50 10.43 9.39
C GLY A 154 3.32 10.01 7.94
N GLN A 155 2.83 8.81 7.67
CA GLN A 155 2.83 8.22 6.32
C GLN A 155 1.49 7.68 5.86
N ILE A 156 0.56 7.41 6.77
CA ILE A 156 -0.76 6.85 6.44
C ILE A 156 -1.84 7.92 6.55
N VAL A 157 -1.91 8.65 7.66
CA VAL A 157 -2.87 9.76 7.84
C VAL A 157 -2.81 10.79 6.70
N PRO A 158 -1.62 11.20 6.19
CA PRO A 158 -1.57 12.15 5.08
C PRO A 158 -2.08 11.60 3.73
N LEU A 159 -2.34 10.30 3.62
CA LEU A 159 -2.99 9.70 2.44
C LEU A 159 -4.51 9.74 2.52
N GLN A 160 -5.06 9.95 3.71
CA GLN A 160 -6.50 9.96 3.93
C GLN A 160 -7.12 11.29 3.50
N PRO A 161 -8.31 11.29 2.93
CA PRO A 161 -9.17 10.14 2.59
C PRO A 161 -9.05 9.72 1.11
N TYR A 162 -7.84 9.60 0.54
CA TYR A 162 -7.68 9.16 -0.85
C TYR A 162 -8.37 7.81 -1.05
N ALA A 163 -9.27 7.69 -2.03
CA ALA A 163 -10.05 6.48 -2.24
C ALA A 163 -9.16 5.26 -2.52
N LEU A 164 -9.32 4.20 -1.72
CA LEU A 164 -8.59 2.94 -1.86
C LEU A 164 -9.54 1.80 -2.25
N ARG A 165 -9.05 0.89 -3.09
CA ARG A 165 -9.70 -0.40 -3.31
C ARG A 165 -9.40 -1.36 -2.16
N GLY A 166 -8.18 -1.32 -1.63
CA GLY A 166 -7.74 -2.17 -0.52
C GLY A 166 -6.28 -1.98 -0.17
N VAL A 167 -5.80 -2.83 0.73
CA VAL A 167 -4.45 -2.80 1.28
C VAL A 167 -3.76 -4.14 1.08
N THR A 168 -2.49 -4.12 0.70
CA THR A 168 -1.57 -5.26 0.79
C THR A 168 -0.62 -5.04 1.97
N TRP A 169 -0.56 -5.96 2.91
CA TRP A 169 0.23 -5.84 4.14
C TRP A 169 1.30 -6.92 4.24
N TYR A 170 2.57 -6.52 4.32
CA TYR A 170 3.69 -7.44 4.49
C TYR A 170 4.63 -6.97 5.61
N GLN A 171 4.38 -7.45 6.82
CA GLN A 171 5.11 -7.07 8.03
C GLN A 171 4.94 -8.14 9.11
N GLY A 172 5.88 -8.27 10.03
CA GLY A 172 5.82 -9.19 11.18
C GLY A 172 7.20 -9.69 11.61
N GLU A 173 8.22 -9.55 10.75
CA GLU A 173 9.57 -10.05 11.01
C GLU A 173 10.20 -9.38 12.23
N TRP A 174 9.91 -8.09 12.46
CA TRP A 174 10.40 -7.40 13.64
C TRP A 174 9.71 -7.89 14.91
N ASP A 175 8.40 -8.13 14.84
CA ASP A 175 7.57 -8.59 15.96
C ASP A 175 7.84 -10.07 16.31
N ALA A 176 8.33 -10.86 15.35
CA ALA A 176 8.77 -12.23 15.54
C ALA A 176 10.13 -12.38 16.25
N ARG A 177 10.89 -11.29 16.44
CA ARG A 177 12.21 -11.34 17.09
C ARG A 177 12.06 -11.60 18.60
N GLY A 178 12.96 -12.40 19.16
CA GLY A 178 12.89 -12.82 20.55
C GLY A 178 13.00 -11.72 21.63
N SER A 179 13.24 -10.46 21.24
CA SER A 179 13.18 -9.29 22.11
C SER A 179 11.78 -8.68 22.21
N GLN A 180 10.83 -9.17 21.41
CA GLN A 180 9.44 -8.69 21.34
C GLN A 180 8.51 -9.75 21.93
N ASP A 181 7.40 -9.29 22.48
CA ASP A 181 6.27 -10.16 22.83
C ASP A 181 5.40 -10.38 21.60
N SER A 182 5.73 -11.39 20.83
CA SER A 182 5.05 -11.72 19.56
C SER A 182 3.56 -12.04 19.74
N SER A 183 3.12 -12.38 20.96
CA SER A 183 1.70 -12.68 21.21
C SER A 183 0.81 -11.44 21.07
N LYS A 184 1.35 -10.24 21.21
CA LYS A 184 0.61 -8.99 20.97
C LYS A 184 0.11 -8.86 19.53
N TYR A 185 0.74 -9.54 18.59
CA TYR A 185 0.35 -9.47 17.18
C TYR A 185 -1.08 -9.96 16.93
N TYR A 186 -1.61 -10.87 17.77
CA TYR A 186 -3.02 -11.29 17.72
C TYR A 186 -4.03 -10.15 17.91
N ASP A 187 -3.65 -9.15 18.71
CA ASP A 187 -4.52 -7.99 18.95
C ASP A 187 -4.15 -6.82 18.03
N GLN A 188 -2.86 -6.67 17.73
CA GLN A 188 -2.35 -5.52 17.01
C GLN A 188 -2.70 -5.52 15.52
N LEU A 189 -2.73 -6.69 14.86
CA LEU A 189 -3.09 -6.76 13.44
C LEU A 189 -4.58 -6.45 13.20
N PRO A 190 -5.53 -7.06 13.93
CA PRO A 190 -6.94 -6.65 13.84
C PRO A 190 -7.19 -5.18 14.20
N CYS A 191 -6.47 -4.68 15.21
CA CYS A 191 -6.55 -3.28 15.62
C CYS A 191 -6.12 -2.34 14.48
N LEU A 192 -4.97 -2.58 13.84
CA LEU A 192 -4.47 -1.81 12.69
C LEU A 192 -5.52 -1.79 11.56
N ILE A 193 -6.05 -2.95 11.20
CA ILE A 193 -7.06 -3.08 10.14
C ILE A 193 -8.31 -2.28 10.47
N GLY A 194 -8.78 -2.39 11.72
CA GLY A 194 -9.95 -1.66 12.22
C GLY A 194 -9.75 -0.15 12.22
N GLU A 195 -8.61 0.33 12.72
CA GLU A 195 -8.28 1.76 12.75
C GLU A 195 -8.17 2.34 11.34
N TRP A 196 -7.43 1.69 10.43
CA TRP A 196 -7.32 2.18 9.06
C TRP A 196 -8.68 2.25 8.35
N ARG A 197 -9.53 1.22 8.49
CA ARG A 197 -10.87 1.23 7.92
C ARG A 197 -11.77 2.32 8.50
N ALA A 198 -11.71 2.54 9.83
CA ALA A 198 -12.48 3.55 10.52
C ALA A 198 -12.10 4.96 10.05
N ASP A 199 -10.80 5.25 9.99
CA ASP A 199 -10.29 6.58 9.65
C ASP A 199 -10.41 6.89 8.15
N TRP A 200 -10.38 5.86 7.29
CA TRP A 200 -10.70 6.05 5.86
C TRP A 200 -12.19 6.31 5.60
N GLY A 201 -13.08 5.79 6.44
CA GLY A 201 -14.52 5.97 6.29
C GLY A 201 -15.14 5.31 5.05
N GLN A 202 -14.42 4.37 4.40
CA GLN A 202 -14.88 3.67 3.19
C GLN A 202 -15.51 2.28 3.46
N GLY A 203 -15.80 1.96 4.72
CA GLY A 203 -16.29 0.65 5.13
C GLY A 203 -15.19 -0.43 5.15
N ALA A 204 -15.60 -1.68 5.05
CA ALA A 204 -14.73 -2.84 5.19
C ALA A 204 -14.02 -3.16 3.87
N PHE A 205 -13.08 -2.34 3.45
CA PHE A 205 -12.26 -2.65 2.28
C PHE A 205 -11.27 -3.80 2.57
N PRO A 206 -10.86 -4.58 1.54
CA PRO A 206 -10.05 -5.77 1.71
C PRO A 206 -8.63 -5.46 2.19
N PHE A 207 -8.11 -6.35 3.04
CA PHE A 207 -6.70 -6.46 3.40
C PHE A 207 -6.15 -7.80 2.92
N TYR A 208 -5.09 -7.76 2.13
CA TYR A 208 -4.35 -8.93 1.71
C TYR A 208 -3.04 -9.00 2.50
N VAL A 209 -2.97 -9.96 3.43
CA VAL A 209 -1.82 -10.16 4.31
C VAL A 209 -0.87 -11.16 3.67
N VAL A 210 0.39 -10.76 3.49
CA VAL A 210 1.43 -11.69 3.06
C VAL A 210 2.00 -12.39 4.29
N GLN A 211 1.74 -13.69 4.42
CA GLN A 211 2.23 -14.50 5.52
C GLN A 211 3.76 -14.42 5.63
N MET A 212 4.27 -14.41 6.85
CA MET A 212 5.72 -14.48 7.08
C MET A 212 6.33 -15.73 6.44
N PRO A 213 7.39 -15.60 5.63
CA PRO A 213 8.03 -16.73 4.96
C PRO A 213 8.72 -17.68 5.97
N LYS A 214 9.18 -18.83 5.49
CA LYS A 214 9.98 -19.74 6.29
C LYS A 214 11.32 -19.09 6.61
N MET A 215 11.52 -18.75 7.87
CA MET A 215 12.77 -18.14 8.36
C MET A 215 13.10 -18.65 9.75
N GLY A 216 14.38 -18.71 10.07
CA GLY A 216 14.87 -19.19 11.38
C GLY A 216 14.86 -18.09 12.46
N ILE A 217 13.76 -17.33 12.56
CA ILE A 217 13.63 -16.24 13.55
C ILE A 217 12.64 -16.67 14.65
N GLY A 218 13.09 -16.64 15.87
CA GLY A 218 12.38 -16.67 17.13
C GLY A 218 10.93 -17.18 17.11
N SER A 219 10.01 -16.28 17.30
CA SER A 219 8.57 -16.55 17.46
C SER A 219 7.76 -16.39 16.17
N ILE A 220 8.34 -16.63 15.00
CA ILE A 220 7.69 -16.48 13.69
C ILE A 220 6.38 -17.27 13.58
N HIS A 221 6.29 -18.41 14.23
CA HIS A 221 5.08 -19.25 14.25
C HIS A 221 3.91 -18.54 14.96
N ILE A 222 4.17 -17.71 15.96
CA ILE A 222 3.14 -16.93 16.66
C ILE A 222 2.58 -15.85 15.72
N VAL A 223 3.45 -15.13 15.01
CA VAL A 223 3.02 -14.11 14.05
C VAL A 223 2.21 -14.73 12.93
N ARG A 224 2.65 -15.85 12.34
CA ARG A 224 1.90 -16.58 11.30
C ARG A 224 0.52 -17.03 11.77
N ASP A 225 0.44 -17.51 13.01
CA ASP A 225 -0.85 -17.93 13.57
C ASP A 225 -1.76 -16.73 13.79
N ALA A 226 -1.23 -15.60 14.27
CA ALA A 226 -2.00 -14.36 14.40
C ALA A 226 -2.52 -13.83 13.04
N GLU A 227 -1.70 -13.91 11.98
CA GLU A 227 -2.13 -13.60 10.60
C GLU A 227 -3.28 -14.52 10.16
N LEU A 228 -3.16 -15.83 10.41
CA LEU A 228 -4.20 -16.81 10.12
C LEU A 228 -5.49 -16.53 10.92
N GLN A 229 -5.39 -16.32 12.23
CA GLN A 229 -6.56 -16.05 13.08
C GLN A 229 -7.29 -14.76 12.66
N THR A 230 -6.56 -13.73 12.27
CA THR A 230 -7.14 -12.49 11.73
C THR A 230 -7.91 -12.76 10.44
N THR A 231 -7.34 -13.57 9.52
CA THR A 231 -8.01 -13.96 8.27
C THR A 231 -9.28 -14.78 8.52
N LEU A 232 -9.25 -15.69 9.50
CA LEU A 232 -10.43 -16.50 9.85
C LEU A 232 -11.53 -15.70 10.53
N ALA A 233 -11.18 -14.61 11.22
CA ALA A 233 -12.12 -13.77 11.95
C ALA A 233 -12.79 -12.68 11.08
N ASP A 234 -12.15 -12.26 10.00
CA ASP A 234 -12.62 -11.16 9.14
C ASP A 234 -12.72 -11.59 7.67
N PRO A 235 -13.93 -11.68 7.10
CA PRO A 235 -14.14 -12.14 5.73
C PRO A 235 -13.60 -11.18 4.65
N GLN A 236 -13.15 -9.98 5.03
CA GLN A 236 -12.50 -9.02 4.14
C GLN A 236 -10.97 -9.01 4.35
N VAL A 237 -10.43 -9.99 5.07
CA VAL A 237 -8.99 -10.22 5.20
C VAL A 237 -8.65 -11.55 4.57
N GLU A 238 -7.75 -11.54 3.62
CA GLU A 238 -7.22 -12.76 3.00
C GLU A 238 -5.72 -12.84 3.22
N MET A 239 -5.17 -14.05 3.20
CA MET A 239 -3.76 -14.29 3.44
C MET A 239 -3.12 -15.06 2.30
N ILE A 240 -2.01 -14.55 1.78
CA ILE A 240 -1.15 -15.25 0.84
C ILE A 240 -0.21 -16.13 1.64
N VAL A 241 -0.33 -17.46 1.48
CA VAL A 241 0.52 -18.42 2.16
C VAL A 241 1.89 -18.47 1.48
N THR A 242 2.96 -18.33 2.26
CA THR A 242 4.33 -18.25 1.75
C THR A 242 5.29 -19.26 2.40
N ILE A 243 4.80 -20.09 3.32
CA ILE A 243 5.63 -21.04 4.07
C ILE A 243 6.26 -22.13 3.19
N ASP A 244 5.67 -22.40 2.05
CA ASP A 244 6.10 -23.38 1.04
C ASP A 244 7.10 -22.79 0.03
N GLN A 245 7.31 -21.49 0.04
CA GLN A 245 8.27 -20.84 -0.84
C GLN A 245 9.71 -21.27 -0.50
N PRO A 246 10.56 -21.48 -1.53
CA PRO A 246 11.92 -21.96 -1.32
C PRO A 246 12.77 -20.92 -0.57
N GLY A 247 13.68 -21.44 0.26
CA GLY A 247 14.62 -20.62 1.03
C GLY A 247 14.26 -20.52 2.50
N SER A 248 15.17 -19.97 3.27
CA SER A 248 15.03 -19.70 4.71
C SER A 248 15.55 -18.32 5.08
N ASP A 249 15.73 -17.46 4.07
CA ASP A 249 16.18 -16.09 4.27
C ASP A 249 15.02 -15.22 4.78
N VAL A 250 15.36 -14.29 5.64
CA VAL A 250 14.41 -13.24 6.08
C VAL A 250 13.90 -12.40 4.90
N HIS A 251 14.68 -12.32 3.83
CA HIS A 251 14.32 -11.63 2.59
C HIS A 251 14.39 -12.60 1.40
N PRO A 252 13.32 -13.34 1.11
CA PRO A 252 13.27 -14.16 -0.11
C PRO A 252 13.64 -13.35 -1.35
N PRO A 253 14.57 -13.85 -2.20
CA PRO A 253 15.11 -13.06 -3.32
C PRO A 253 14.11 -12.84 -4.45
N CYS A 254 13.15 -13.76 -4.64
CA CYS A 254 12.13 -13.68 -5.68
C CYS A 254 10.80 -13.31 -5.06
N LYS A 255 10.22 -12.19 -5.48
CA LYS A 255 9.01 -11.62 -4.87
C LYS A 255 7.73 -11.87 -5.64
N GLU A 256 7.81 -12.33 -6.88
CA GLU A 256 6.61 -12.59 -7.68
C GLU A 256 5.60 -13.52 -6.97
N PRO A 257 6.01 -14.66 -6.35
CA PRO A 257 5.07 -15.55 -5.66
C PRO A 257 4.36 -14.93 -4.45
N PHE A 258 4.84 -13.77 -3.98
CA PHE A 258 4.27 -13.04 -2.83
C PHE A 258 3.33 -11.91 -3.28
N GLY A 259 3.30 -11.59 -4.56
CA GLY A 259 2.49 -10.53 -5.13
C GLY A 259 1.32 -11.02 -6.00
N ILE A 260 1.13 -12.34 -6.14
CA ILE A 260 0.07 -12.89 -7.01
C ILE A 260 -0.88 -13.81 -6.27
#